data_795a8154e38634ba10385963c1e9f22c
#
_entry.id   795a8154e38634ba10385963c1e9f22c
#
_cell.length_a   1.000
_cell.length_b   1.000
_cell.length_c   1.000
_cell.angle_alpha   90.00
_cell.angle_beta   90.00
_cell.angle_gamma   90.00
#
_symmetry.space_group_name_H-M   'P 1'
#
loop_
_entity.id
_entity.type
_entity.pdbx_description
1 polymer ?
#
loop_
_entity_poly.entity_id
_entity_poly.type
_entity_poly.pdbx_seq_one_letter_code
_entity_poly.pdbx_strand_id
1 'polypeptide(L)'
;MEARAKSSGTPYPIWVYGEYLTEPPKRPNGALRPVGHYIDKGGYPGANVYAVDISTLCKGTAAVDSRGSRIYTQDILLHEAEDEIGYFVVEDEETAVDVVWGEIVALGRLQAGDISIVGNTVDYPDFIEGMRYHVENGLNVPYLPSLNVMATPLPFLKMTCSKCGYVTLGCCYVARHKDCGGFFTMDFATKIYRKGEKEKAFA
;
A
#
# COMPACT_ATOMS: atom_id res chain seq x y z
N MET A 1 -11.01 -19.48 5.16
CA MET A 1 -10.74 -18.34 4.24
C MET A 1 -9.32 -17.88 4.49
N GLU A 2 -8.49 -17.89 3.47
CA GLU A 2 -7.13 -17.34 3.58
C GLU A 2 -7.18 -15.81 3.73
N ALA A 3 -6.43 -15.28 4.67
CA ALA A 3 -6.41 -13.86 4.98
C ALA A 3 -5.08 -13.43 5.60
N ARG A 4 -4.89 -12.11 5.71
CA ARG A 4 -3.88 -11.51 6.57
C ARG A 4 -4.51 -10.40 7.40
N ALA A 5 -3.96 -10.15 8.58
CA ALA A 5 -4.32 -9.02 9.44
C ALA A 5 -3.16 -8.66 10.37
N LYS A 6 -3.22 -7.50 11.00
CA LYS A 6 -2.25 -7.14 12.04
C LYS A 6 -2.59 -7.84 13.35
N SER A 7 -1.56 -8.35 14.04
CA SER A 7 -1.72 -8.93 15.38
C SER A 7 -2.25 -7.87 16.36
N SER A 8 -3.19 -8.29 17.22
CA SER A 8 -3.72 -7.45 18.28
C SER A 8 -3.01 -7.70 19.63
N GLY A 9 -3.11 -6.75 20.53
CA GLY A 9 -2.60 -6.90 21.90
C GLY A 9 -1.07 -6.83 22.06
N THR A 10 -0.36 -6.39 21.03
CA THR A 10 1.08 -6.14 21.09
C THR A 10 1.38 -4.67 20.80
N PRO A 11 2.43 -4.07 21.41
CA PRO A 11 2.81 -2.68 21.13
C PRO A 11 3.35 -2.48 19.71
N TYR A 12 3.73 -3.57 19.05
CA TYR A 12 4.25 -3.59 17.66
C TYR A 12 3.45 -4.61 16.84
N PRO A 13 2.30 -4.20 16.25
CA PRO A 13 1.50 -5.08 15.43
C PRO A 13 2.29 -5.57 14.21
N ILE A 14 2.30 -6.88 14.00
CA ILE A 14 2.91 -7.52 12.83
C ILE A 14 1.83 -8.10 11.93
N TRP A 15 2.09 -8.14 10.63
CA TRP A 15 1.24 -8.85 9.68
C TRP A 15 1.30 -10.36 9.93
N VAL A 16 0.14 -10.96 10.08
CA VAL A 16 -0.06 -12.41 10.23
C VAL A 16 -0.84 -12.91 9.02
N TYR A 17 -0.39 -13.99 8.42
CA TYR A 17 -0.96 -14.61 7.23
C TYR A 17 -1.43 -16.02 7.56
N GLY A 18 -2.57 -16.44 7.06
CA GLY A 18 -3.09 -17.80 7.28
C GLY A 18 -4.60 -17.89 7.15
N GLU A 19 -5.20 -18.89 7.79
CA GLU A 19 -6.63 -19.08 7.80
C GLU A 19 -7.30 -18.18 8.86
N TYR A 20 -8.28 -17.39 8.42
CA TYR A 20 -9.08 -16.57 9.33
C TYR A 20 -10.14 -17.39 10.05
N LEU A 21 -10.22 -17.22 11.37
CA LEU A 21 -11.09 -17.93 12.28
C LEU A 21 -11.86 -16.97 13.20
N THR A 22 -13.15 -17.17 13.32
CA THR A 22 -14.01 -16.54 14.35
C THR A 22 -14.16 -17.42 15.59
N GLU A 23 -13.99 -18.73 15.41
CA GLU A 23 -13.99 -19.74 16.47
C GLU A 23 -12.63 -20.42 16.53
N PRO A 24 -11.68 -19.85 17.29
CA PRO A 24 -10.32 -20.38 17.29
C PRO A 24 -10.25 -21.75 18.03
N PRO A 25 -9.38 -22.65 17.58
CA PRO A 25 -9.16 -23.91 18.27
C PRO A 25 -8.64 -23.66 19.70
N LYS A 26 -8.84 -24.64 20.59
CA LYS A 26 -8.25 -24.60 21.93
C LYS A 26 -6.73 -24.45 21.85
N ARG A 27 -6.14 -23.90 22.91
CA ARG A 27 -4.68 -23.88 23.06
C ARG A 27 -4.14 -25.30 23.17
N PRO A 28 -2.85 -25.55 22.90
CA PRO A 28 -2.26 -26.88 23.05
C PRO A 28 -2.43 -27.49 24.45
N ASN A 29 -2.53 -26.68 25.48
CA ASN A 29 -2.81 -27.10 26.87
C ASN A 29 -4.31 -27.30 27.15
N GLY A 30 -5.18 -27.28 26.14
CA GLY A 30 -6.63 -27.47 26.27
C GLY A 30 -7.41 -26.21 26.71
N ALA A 31 -6.74 -25.12 27.04
CA ALA A 31 -7.42 -23.88 27.45
C ALA A 31 -8.19 -23.25 26.30
N LEU A 32 -9.35 -22.66 26.60
CA LEU A 32 -10.15 -21.89 25.66
C LEU A 32 -9.44 -20.57 25.34
N ARG A 33 -9.64 -20.11 24.10
CA ARG A 33 -9.28 -18.74 23.70
C ARG A 33 -10.50 -17.83 23.94
N PRO A 34 -10.29 -16.55 24.23
CA PRO A 34 -11.38 -15.57 24.24
C PRO A 34 -12.14 -15.55 22.90
N VAL A 35 -13.41 -15.15 22.93
CA VAL A 35 -14.14 -14.86 21.68
C VAL A 35 -13.46 -13.69 20.97
N GLY A 36 -13.25 -13.80 19.65
CA GLY A 36 -12.57 -12.77 18.89
C GLY A 36 -12.17 -13.23 17.49
N HIS A 37 -11.30 -12.44 16.87
CA HIS A 37 -10.81 -12.68 15.52
C HIS A 37 -9.38 -13.19 15.56
N TYR A 38 -9.11 -14.23 14.78
CA TYR A 38 -7.82 -14.93 14.80
C TYR A 38 -7.36 -15.31 13.41
N ILE A 39 -6.06 -15.45 13.24
CA ILE A 39 -5.44 -16.10 12.08
C ILE A 39 -4.62 -17.28 12.56
N ASP A 40 -4.87 -18.46 11.96
CA ASP A 40 -4.06 -19.67 12.13
C ASP A 40 -3.04 -19.77 10.98
N LYS A 41 -1.77 -19.71 11.32
CA LYS A 41 -0.67 -19.88 10.35
C LYS A 41 -0.44 -21.36 9.96
N GLY A 42 -1.22 -22.27 10.54
CA GLY A 42 -1.05 -23.68 10.34
C GLY A 42 0.08 -24.29 11.19
N GLY A 43 0.40 -25.54 10.92
CA GLY A 43 1.37 -26.33 11.68
C GLY A 43 0.71 -27.10 12.82
N TYR A 44 1.32 -27.10 14.02
CA TYR A 44 0.79 -27.83 15.17
C TYR A 44 -0.54 -27.24 15.63
N PRO A 45 -1.61 -28.03 15.78
CA PRO A 45 -2.96 -27.53 16.05
C PRO A 45 -3.01 -26.57 17.24
N GLY A 46 -3.55 -25.37 17.01
CA GLY A 46 -3.74 -24.33 18.02
C GLY A 46 -2.48 -23.64 18.52
N ALA A 47 -1.29 -23.99 18.04
CA ALA A 47 -0.04 -23.35 18.49
C ALA A 47 0.22 -22.01 17.80
N ASN A 48 -0.06 -21.92 16.50
CA ASN A 48 0.25 -20.77 15.67
C ASN A 48 -0.96 -19.86 15.40
N VAL A 49 -1.85 -19.74 16.36
CA VAL A 49 -3.09 -18.95 16.28
C VAL A 49 -2.88 -17.59 16.96
N TYR A 50 -3.00 -16.55 16.19
CA TYR A 50 -2.77 -15.15 16.60
C TYR A 50 -4.09 -14.40 16.67
N ALA A 51 -4.35 -13.70 17.77
CA ALA A 51 -5.42 -12.72 17.82
C ALA A 51 -5.06 -11.55 16.90
N VAL A 52 -6.05 -11.06 16.15
CA VAL A 52 -5.84 -10.00 15.15
C VAL A 52 -6.84 -8.87 15.30
N ASP A 53 -6.45 -7.72 14.80
CA ASP A 53 -7.32 -6.57 14.66
C ASP A 53 -8.18 -6.73 13.40
N ILE A 54 -9.48 -6.88 13.58
CA ILE A 54 -10.44 -7.09 12.48
C ILE A 54 -10.48 -5.91 11.52
N SER A 55 -10.20 -4.70 11.96
CA SER A 55 -10.17 -3.52 11.09
C SER A 55 -9.05 -3.58 10.05
N THR A 56 -8.06 -4.44 10.26
CA THR A 56 -6.93 -4.66 9.35
C THR A 56 -7.06 -5.95 8.53
N LEU A 57 -8.20 -6.63 8.59
CA LEU A 57 -8.40 -7.90 7.90
C LEU A 57 -8.46 -7.71 6.39
N CYS A 58 -7.52 -8.32 5.70
CA CYS A 58 -7.45 -8.39 4.25
C CYS A 58 -7.68 -9.84 3.79
N LYS A 59 -8.63 -10.06 2.89
CA LYS A 59 -8.93 -11.38 2.32
C LYS A 59 -7.96 -11.71 1.19
N GLY A 60 -7.53 -12.97 1.12
CA GLY A 60 -6.73 -13.44 -0.01
C GLY A 60 -7.58 -13.58 -1.27
N THR A 61 -7.07 -13.10 -2.39
CA THR A 61 -7.66 -13.30 -3.72
C THR A 61 -7.09 -14.55 -4.38
N ALA A 62 -7.61 -14.93 -5.55
CA ALA A 62 -7.00 -15.97 -6.39
C ALA A 62 -5.82 -15.44 -7.21
N ALA A 63 -5.63 -14.12 -7.27
CA ALA A 63 -4.60 -13.46 -8.06
C ALA A 63 -3.24 -13.46 -7.37
N VAL A 64 -2.19 -13.40 -8.19
CA VAL A 64 -0.80 -13.24 -7.73
C VAL A 64 -0.14 -12.08 -8.51
N ASP A 65 0.87 -11.45 -7.92
CA ASP A 65 1.69 -10.46 -8.61
C ASP A 65 2.72 -11.11 -9.54
N SER A 66 3.49 -10.31 -10.26
CA SER A 66 4.53 -10.76 -11.18
C SER A 66 5.65 -11.58 -10.53
N ARG A 67 5.75 -11.55 -9.19
CA ARG A 67 6.70 -12.32 -8.38
C ARG A 67 6.08 -13.60 -7.81
N GLY A 68 4.81 -13.87 -8.08
CA GLY A 68 4.06 -14.99 -7.54
C GLY A 68 3.55 -14.77 -6.11
N SER A 69 3.60 -13.55 -5.60
CA SER A 69 3.06 -13.22 -4.29
C SER A 69 1.55 -13.09 -4.37
N ARG A 70 0.82 -13.72 -3.45
CA ARG A 70 -0.64 -13.61 -3.40
C ARG A 70 -1.07 -12.17 -3.12
N ILE A 71 -2.06 -11.73 -3.87
CA ILE A 71 -2.71 -10.43 -3.72
C ILE A 71 -3.85 -10.55 -2.69
N TYR A 72 -3.97 -9.56 -1.83
CA TYR A 72 -5.00 -9.45 -0.81
C TYR A 72 -5.86 -8.20 -1.04
N THR A 73 -7.09 -8.22 -0.53
CA THR A 73 -7.88 -6.97 -0.47
C THR A 73 -7.09 -5.88 0.25
N GLN A 74 -7.29 -4.64 -0.14
CA GLN A 74 -6.54 -3.46 0.33
C GLN A 74 -5.07 -3.39 -0.11
N ASP A 75 -4.58 -4.34 -0.92
CA ASP A 75 -3.27 -4.17 -1.56
C ASP A 75 -3.30 -3.01 -2.55
N ILE A 76 -2.20 -2.29 -2.59
CA ILE A 76 -1.92 -1.27 -3.60
C ILE A 76 -1.05 -1.92 -4.66
N LEU A 77 -1.59 -2.00 -5.87
CA LEU A 77 -0.94 -2.58 -7.03
C LEU A 77 -0.40 -1.46 -7.93
N LEU A 78 0.84 -1.60 -8.35
CA LEU A 78 1.41 -0.88 -9.49
C LEU A 78 1.23 -1.76 -10.72
N HIS A 79 0.55 -1.26 -11.71
CA HIS A 79 0.43 -1.89 -13.03
C HIS A 79 1.30 -1.12 -14.03
N GLU A 80 2.18 -1.84 -14.72
CA GLU A 80 3.07 -1.31 -15.73
C GLU A 80 2.67 -1.87 -17.10
N ALA A 81 2.32 -0.97 -18.02
CA ALA A 81 2.14 -1.27 -19.43
C ALA A 81 3.12 -0.42 -20.24
N GLU A 82 3.31 -0.74 -21.53
CA GLU A 82 4.39 -0.17 -22.37
C GLU A 82 4.59 1.33 -22.21
N ASP A 83 3.52 2.12 -22.08
CA ASP A 83 3.58 3.57 -21.98
C ASP A 83 2.79 4.15 -20.79
N GLU A 84 2.20 3.31 -19.95
CA GLU A 84 1.39 3.75 -18.82
C GLU A 84 1.78 3.05 -17.53
N ILE A 85 1.78 3.81 -16.44
CA ILE A 85 1.72 3.28 -15.10
C ILE A 85 0.36 3.60 -14.49
N GLY A 86 -0.21 2.64 -13.77
CA GLY A 86 -1.44 2.82 -13.03
C GLY A 86 -1.34 2.27 -11.62
N TYR A 87 -2.02 2.90 -10.69
CA TYR A 87 -2.14 2.39 -9.33
C TYR A 87 -3.57 1.95 -9.08
N PHE A 88 -3.71 0.78 -8.50
CA PHE A 88 -5.00 0.18 -8.20
C PHE A 88 -5.03 -0.28 -6.75
N VAL A 89 -6.18 -0.14 -6.11
CA VAL A 89 -6.43 -0.72 -4.78
C VAL A 89 -7.42 -1.86 -4.94
N VAL A 90 -7.07 -3.00 -4.38
CA VAL A 90 -7.90 -4.20 -4.41
C VAL A 90 -9.06 -4.02 -3.43
N GLU A 91 -10.29 -3.96 -3.94
CA GLU A 91 -11.48 -3.80 -3.11
C GLU A 91 -12.03 -5.12 -2.60
N ASP A 92 -12.12 -6.10 -3.49
CA ASP A 92 -12.64 -7.42 -3.18
C ASP A 92 -11.80 -8.54 -3.84
N GLU A 93 -12.32 -9.75 -3.84
CA GLU A 93 -11.59 -10.93 -4.34
C GLU A 93 -11.44 -10.94 -5.87
N GLU A 94 -12.20 -10.11 -6.60
CA GLU A 94 -12.25 -10.09 -8.07
C GLU A 94 -11.93 -8.73 -8.68
N THR A 95 -12.01 -7.65 -7.91
CA THR A 95 -11.95 -6.28 -8.43
C THR A 95 -10.92 -5.41 -7.73
N ALA A 96 -10.42 -4.46 -8.48
CA ALA A 96 -9.59 -3.37 -8.00
C ALA A 96 -10.09 -2.02 -8.55
N VAL A 97 -9.80 -0.94 -7.85
CA VAL A 97 -10.17 0.43 -8.23
C VAL A 97 -8.94 1.21 -8.64
N ASP A 98 -9.00 1.83 -9.82
CA ASP A 98 -8.00 2.81 -10.24
C ASP A 98 -7.97 3.97 -9.23
N VAL A 99 -6.81 4.20 -8.64
CA VAL A 99 -6.64 5.18 -7.55
C VAL A 99 -6.89 6.61 -8.03
N VAL A 100 -6.58 6.88 -9.30
CA VAL A 100 -6.70 8.20 -9.90
C VAL A 100 -8.11 8.47 -10.42
N TRP A 101 -8.66 7.51 -11.19
CA TRP A 101 -9.92 7.72 -11.91
C TRP A 101 -11.12 7.15 -11.19
N GLY A 102 -10.92 6.30 -10.17
CA GLY A 102 -12.00 5.64 -9.46
C GLY A 102 -12.72 4.56 -10.29
N GLU A 103 -12.14 4.15 -11.41
CA GLU A 103 -12.73 3.13 -12.28
C GLU A 103 -12.52 1.74 -11.67
N ILE A 104 -13.58 0.94 -11.66
CA ILE A 104 -13.51 -0.47 -11.21
C ILE A 104 -13.01 -1.34 -12.34
N VAL A 105 -11.99 -2.13 -12.06
CA VAL A 105 -11.34 -3.03 -13.01
C VAL A 105 -11.30 -4.45 -12.45
N ALA A 106 -11.58 -5.45 -13.27
CA ALA A 106 -11.41 -6.83 -12.86
C ALA A 106 -9.92 -7.16 -12.67
N LEU A 107 -9.56 -7.80 -11.55
CA LEU A 107 -8.17 -8.21 -11.25
C LEU A 107 -7.56 -9.07 -12.37
N GLY A 108 -8.35 -9.97 -12.97
CA GLY A 108 -7.90 -10.78 -14.10
C GLY A 108 -7.49 -9.98 -15.34
N ARG A 109 -7.98 -8.75 -15.51
CA ARG A 109 -7.52 -7.85 -16.59
C ARG A 109 -6.17 -7.23 -16.29
N LEU A 110 -5.92 -6.91 -15.01
CA LEU A 110 -4.63 -6.38 -14.59
C LEU A 110 -3.52 -7.44 -14.69
N GLN A 111 -3.85 -8.71 -14.46
CA GLN A 111 -2.90 -9.83 -14.59
C GLN A 111 -2.39 -10.06 -16.01
N ALA A 112 -3.04 -9.50 -17.04
CA ALA A 112 -2.54 -9.54 -18.42
C ALA A 112 -1.32 -8.59 -18.62
N GLY A 113 -1.02 -7.73 -17.66
CA GLY A 113 0.15 -6.85 -17.62
C GLY A 113 1.11 -7.22 -16.49
N ASP A 114 2.12 -6.39 -16.30
CA ASP A 114 3.05 -6.54 -15.18
C ASP A 114 2.50 -5.82 -13.94
N ILE A 115 2.09 -6.58 -12.93
CA ILE A 115 1.58 -6.04 -11.68
C ILE A 115 2.50 -6.36 -10.52
N SER A 116 2.75 -5.37 -9.68
CA SER A 116 3.56 -5.49 -8.46
C SER A 116 2.80 -4.97 -7.25
N ILE A 117 2.81 -5.72 -6.15
CA ILE A 117 2.32 -5.22 -4.87
C ILE A 117 3.36 -4.21 -4.34
N VAL A 118 2.95 -2.95 -4.20
CA VAL A 118 3.83 -1.86 -3.72
C VAL A 118 3.57 -1.47 -2.27
N GLY A 119 2.40 -1.80 -1.74
CA GLY A 119 1.99 -1.52 -0.36
C GLY A 119 0.56 -1.97 -0.10
N ASN A 120 -0.05 -1.42 0.93
CA ASN A 120 -1.47 -1.63 1.23
C ASN A 120 -2.07 -0.41 1.94
N THR A 121 -3.39 -0.24 1.86
CA THR A 121 -4.08 0.93 2.43
C THR A 121 -4.17 0.91 3.95
N VAL A 122 -3.94 -0.24 4.61
CA VAL A 122 -3.87 -0.32 6.08
C VAL A 122 -2.59 0.34 6.62
N ASP A 123 -1.46 0.18 5.92
CA ASP A 123 -0.19 0.81 6.27
C ASP A 123 -0.08 2.24 5.71
N TYR A 124 -0.77 2.52 4.60
CA TYR A 124 -0.73 3.79 3.87
C TYR A 124 -2.14 4.32 3.60
N PRO A 125 -2.93 4.67 4.65
CA PRO A 125 -4.33 5.07 4.50
C PRO A 125 -4.52 6.33 3.64
N ASP A 126 -3.56 7.24 3.67
CA ASP A 126 -3.62 8.50 2.91
C ASP A 126 -3.18 8.36 1.44
N PHE A 127 -2.80 7.15 1.00
CA PHE A 127 -2.27 6.94 -0.35
C PHE A 127 -3.27 7.36 -1.43
N ILE A 128 -4.53 6.95 -1.32
CA ILE A 128 -5.56 7.26 -2.33
C ILE A 128 -5.81 8.77 -2.40
N GLU A 129 -5.94 9.42 -1.24
CA GLU A 129 -6.18 10.85 -1.18
C GLU A 129 -4.99 11.64 -1.72
N GLY A 130 -3.78 11.23 -1.35
CA GLY A 130 -2.55 11.77 -1.89
C GLY A 130 -2.47 11.66 -3.41
N MET A 131 -2.85 10.49 -3.98
CA MET A 131 -2.85 10.27 -5.43
C MET A 131 -3.87 11.16 -6.16
N ARG A 132 -5.10 11.22 -5.66
CA ARG A 132 -6.16 12.07 -6.23
C ARG A 132 -5.79 13.55 -6.22
N TYR A 133 -5.30 14.00 -5.08
CA TYR A 133 -4.83 15.38 -4.97
C TYR A 133 -3.74 15.69 -5.98
N HIS A 134 -2.81 14.78 -6.28
CA HIS A 134 -1.81 14.98 -7.32
C HIS A 134 -2.42 15.22 -8.71
N VAL A 135 -3.42 14.45 -9.07
CA VAL A 135 -4.11 14.61 -10.36
C VAL A 135 -4.86 15.96 -10.44
N GLU A 136 -5.60 16.29 -9.39
CA GLU A 136 -6.39 17.51 -9.33
C GLU A 136 -5.54 18.79 -9.48
N ASN A 137 -4.31 18.75 -9.03
CA ASN A 137 -3.42 19.91 -9.10
C ASN A 137 -2.38 19.83 -10.23
N GLY A 138 -2.46 18.84 -11.06
CA GLY A 138 -1.73 18.79 -12.31
C GLY A 138 -0.26 18.35 -12.23
N LEU A 139 0.09 17.48 -11.31
CA LEU A 139 1.39 16.85 -11.23
C LEU A 139 1.37 15.41 -11.78
N ASN A 140 2.52 14.90 -12.15
CA ASN A 140 2.66 13.58 -12.75
C ASN A 140 2.55 12.44 -11.73
N VAL A 141 2.10 11.28 -12.15
CA VAL A 141 2.08 10.06 -11.33
C VAL A 141 3.53 9.60 -11.10
N PRO A 142 4.03 9.54 -9.84
CA PRO A 142 5.37 9.05 -9.59
C PRO A 142 5.43 7.53 -9.76
N TYR A 143 6.56 7.06 -10.20
CA TYR A 143 6.89 5.65 -10.19
C TYR A 143 7.37 5.24 -8.79
N LEU A 144 6.59 4.40 -8.12
CA LEU A 144 6.86 3.93 -6.76
C LEU A 144 6.89 2.40 -6.75
N PRO A 145 8.04 1.79 -6.97
CA PRO A 145 8.16 0.32 -7.06
C PRO A 145 7.93 -0.37 -5.70
N SER A 146 7.97 0.37 -4.61
CA SER A 146 7.62 -0.12 -3.26
C SER A 146 7.42 1.04 -2.30
N LEU A 147 6.36 1.00 -1.51
CA LEU A 147 6.13 1.96 -0.43
C LEU A 147 6.92 1.62 0.85
N ASN A 148 7.34 0.36 1.00
CA ASN A 148 8.12 -0.09 2.17
C ASN A 148 9.54 0.47 2.22
N VAL A 149 10.07 0.98 1.13
CA VAL A 149 11.42 1.59 1.07
C VAL A 149 11.42 2.99 1.68
N MET A 150 10.25 3.55 1.91
CA MET A 150 10.11 4.89 2.45
C MET A 150 9.95 4.83 3.97
N ALA A 151 11.02 5.16 4.67
CA ALA A 151 11.05 5.27 6.13
C ALA A 151 10.16 6.41 6.68
N THR A 152 9.32 7.02 5.85
CA THR A 152 8.39 8.08 6.24
C THR A 152 6.96 7.69 5.88
N PRO A 153 5.98 7.96 6.75
CA PRO A 153 4.59 7.62 6.51
C PRO A 153 3.93 8.39 5.35
N LEU A 154 4.63 9.35 4.76
CA LEU A 154 4.13 10.14 3.64
C LEU A 154 5.12 10.06 2.47
N PRO A 155 4.86 9.19 1.49
CA PRO A 155 5.74 9.03 0.34
C PRO A 155 5.81 10.28 -0.57
N PHE A 156 5.00 11.30 -0.29
CA PHE A 156 4.82 12.43 -1.17
C PHE A 156 4.92 13.75 -0.43
N LEU A 157 6.13 14.21 -0.20
CA LEU A 157 6.36 15.54 0.35
C LEU A 157 6.59 16.54 -0.79
N LYS A 158 5.75 17.54 -0.86
CA LYS A 158 6.05 18.73 -1.65
C LYS A 158 7.24 19.43 -1.01
N MET A 159 8.31 19.51 -1.76
CA MET A 159 9.50 20.24 -1.35
C MET A 159 9.61 21.52 -2.15
N THR A 160 9.68 22.64 -1.46
CA THR A 160 9.87 23.97 -2.07
C THR A 160 11.24 24.50 -1.72
N CYS A 161 12.03 24.85 -2.72
CA CYS A 161 13.34 25.46 -2.50
C CYS A 161 13.16 26.84 -1.88
N SER A 162 13.74 27.06 -0.71
CA SER A 162 13.69 28.31 0.04
C SER A 162 14.35 29.51 -0.67
N LYS A 163 15.20 29.25 -1.66
CA LYS A 163 15.96 30.28 -2.35
C LYS A 163 15.37 30.68 -3.70
N CYS A 164 14.90 29.74 -4.51
CA CYS A 164 14.40 30.03 -5.87
C CYS A 164 12.93 29.67 -6.07
N GLY A 165 12.25 29.13 -5.05
CA GLY A 165 10.85 28.71 -5.15
C GLY A 165 10.61 27.45 -5.99
N TYR A 166 11.66 26.80 -6.51
CA TYR A 166 11.51 25.55 -7.26
C TYR A 166 10.79 24.49 -6.42
N VAL A 167 9.79 23.88 -7.01
CA VAL A 167 8.96 22.87 -6.34
C VAL A 167 9.27 21.51 -6.93
N THR A 168 9.52 20.54 -6.07
CA THR A 168 9.70 19.14 -6.45
C THR A 168 9.01 18.23 -5.43
N LEU A 169 8.98 16.95 -5.73
CA LEU A 169 8.47 15.91 -4.83
C LEU A 169 9.62 15.02 -4.39
N GLY A 170 9.66 14.71 -3.12
CA GLY A 170 10.72 13.85 -2.61
C GLY A 170 10.42 13.29 -1.24
N CYS A 171 11.24 12.33 -0.85
CA CYS A 171 11.18 11.64 0.43
C CYS A 171 12.40 11.96 1.33
N CYS A 172 13.25 12.91 0.96
CA CYS A 172 14.49 13.19 1.67
C CYS A 172 14.33 14.29 2.70
N TYR A 173 14.80 14.06 3.91
CA TYR A 173 14.73 15.00 5.02
C TYR A 173 15.59 16.26 4.86
N VAL A 174 16.66 16.18 4.08
CA VAL A 174 17.52 17.33 3.81
C VAL A 174 18.06 17.21 2.39
N ALA A 175 17.47 17.96 1.49
CA ALA A 175 18.01 18.10 0.15
C ALA A 175 18.39 19.55 -0.13
N ARG A 176 19.50 19.75 -0.82
CA ARG A 176 19.85 21.04 -1.41
C ARG A 176 19.46 21.03 -2.87
N HIS A 177 18.84 22.12 -3.32
CA HIS A 177 18.61 22.33 -4.73
C HIS A 177 19.94 22.62 -5.43
N LYS A 178 20.37 21.69 -6.31
CA LYS A 178 21.70 21.71 -6.92
C LYS A 178 22.00 22.97 -7.74
N ASP A 179 20.98 23.58 -8.35
CA ASP A 179 21.16 24.73 -9.25
C ASP A 179 21.33 26.06 -8.49
N CYS A 180 20.80 26.18 -7.29
CA CYS A 180 20.87 27.41 -6.52
C CYS A 180 21.45 27.26 -5.11
N GLY A 181 21.67 26.04 -4.64
CA GLY A 181 22.17 25.72 -3.31
C GLY A 181 21.20 26.03 -2.16
N GLY A 182 19.95 26.38 -2.46
CA GLY A 182 18.90 26.57 -1.44
C GLY A 182 18.49 25.25 -0.80
N PHE A 183 17.99 25.31 0.43
CA PHE A 183 17.41 24.15 1.11
C PHE A 183 15.94 23.98 0.70
N PHE A 184 15.51 22.72 0.63
CA PHE A 184 14.10 22.42 0.47
C PHE A 184 13.38 22.49 1.81
N THR A 185 12.30 23.24 1.87
CA THR A 185 11.30 23.16 2.94
C THR A 185 10.25 22.13 2.55
N MET A 186 9.88 21.25 3.46
CA MET A 186 8.87 20.23 3.23
C MET A 186 7.51 20.72 3.70
N ASP A 187 6.54 20.63 2.82
CA ASP A 187 5.15 20.84 3.17
C ASP A 187 4.46 19.48 3.27
N PHE A 188 3.94 19.15 4.44
CA PHE A 188 3.24 17.89 4.71
C PHE A 188 1.84 17.84 4.10
N ALA A 189 1.34 18.95 3.65
CA ALA A 189 0.10 19.00 2.94
C ALA A 189 0.37 18.82 1.44
N THR A 190 -0.01 17.67 0.91
CA THR A 190 -0.48 17.66 -0.45
C THR A 190 0.49 17.47 -1.61
N LYS A 191 0.18 16.51 -2.40
CA LYS A 191 0.92 16.15 -3.60
C LYS A 191 0.03 15.58 -4.67
N ILE A 192 0.54 15.42 -5.86
CA ILE A 192 -0.37 15.36 -6.95
C ILE A 192 0.18 14.64 -8.14
N TYR A 193 -0.68 14.00 -8.93
CA TYR A 193 -0.33 13.15 -10.04
C TYR A 193 -1.17 13.39 -11.29
N ARG A 194 -0.65 12.99 -12.45
CA ARG A 194 -1.40 12.82 -13.68
C ARG A 194 -1.04 11.52 -14.38
N LYS A 195 -2.03 10.86 -14.99
CA LYS A 195 -1.85 9.69 -15.85
C LYS A 195 -1.14 10.10 -17.14
N GLY A 196 -0.15 9.33 -17.59
CA GLY A 196 0.41 9.40 -18.93
C GLY A 196 1.50 10.44 -19.22
N GLU A 197 2.03 11.15 -18.24
CA GLU A 197 3.19 12.04 -18.47
C GLU A 197 4.44 11.54 -17.72
N LYS A 198 5.10 10.53 -18.28
CA LYS A 198 6.26 9.86 -17.67
C LYS A 198 7.53 10.72 -17.51
N GLU A 199 7.71 11.74 -18.33
CA GLU A 199 9.06 12.31 -18.52
C GLU A 199 9.41 13.52 -17.67
N LYS A 200 8.46 14.17 -17.01
CA LYS A 200 8.71 15.51 -16.43
C LYS A 200 8.83 15.55 -14.91
N ALA A 201 8.57 14.47 -14.22
CA ALA A 201 8.53 14.48 -12.76
C ALA A 201 9.91 14.43 -12.07
N PHE A 202 10.98 14.05 -12.79
CA PHE A 202 12.30 13.78 -12.20
C PHE A 202 13.48 14.34 -12.98
N ALA A 203 13.25 15.36 -13.81
CA ALA A 203 14.35 16.09 -14.46
C ALA A 203 15.01 17.08 -13.51
#